data_8944f58d7dd5c6a455f223b7b4a92f03
#
_entry.id   8944f58d7dd5c6a455f223b7b4a92f03
#
_cell.length_a   1.000
_cell.length_b   1.000
_cell.length_c   1.000
_cell.angle_alpha   90.00
_cell.angle_beta   90.00
_cell.angle_gamma   90.00
#
_symmetry.space_group_name_H-M   'P 1'
#
loop_
_entity.id
_entity.type
_entity.pdbx_description
1 polymer ?
#
loop_
_entity_poly.entity_id
_entity_poly.type
_entity_poly.pdbx_seq_one_letter_code
_entity_poly.pdbx_strand_id
1 'polypeptide(L)'
;KQKTLLKGELEWLTEKIKVFTEEEQKAILACACAFAEHDLIIAPSISIQQKDTCSQQDLMYFVCSAFFNMGKKRNDIVSFLYKVFPIYFPAGESVLAKKMPGQERVKERREKDK
;
A
#
# COMPACT_ATOMS: atom_id res chain seq x y z
N LYS A 1 6.69 2.96 -21.07
CA LYS A 1 7.29 2.00 -20.13
C LYS A 1 6.76 2.17 -18.70
N GLN A 2 6.72 3.42 -18.21
CA GLN A 2 6.23 3.67 -16.85
C GLN A 2 4.76 3.30 -16.69
N LYS A 3 3.93 3.58 -17.67
CA LYS A 3 2.50 3.23 -17.61
C LYS A 3 2.29 1.73 -17.48
N THR A 4 3.07 0.94 -18.19
CA THR A 4 2.98 -0.53 -18.11
C THR A 4 3.40 -1.01 -16.72
N LEU A 5 4.47 -0.45 -16.17
CA LEU A 5 4.94 -0.80 -14.85
C LEU A 5 3.91 -0.43 -13.78
N LEU A 6 3.36 0.78 -13.84
CA LEU A 6 2.33 1.23 -12.90
C LEU A 6 1.11 0.33 -12.95
N LYS A 7 0.65 0.01 -14.16
CA LYS A 7 -0.51 -0.85 -14.35
C LYS A 7 -0.27 -2.24 -13.76
N GLY A 8 0.89 -2.83 -14.04
CA GLY A 8 1.25 -4.15 -13.53
C GLY A 8 1.30 -4.20 -12.02
N GLU A 9 1.88 -3.18 -11.39
CA GLU A 9 1.96 -3.12 -9.93
C GLU A 9 0.59 -2.87 -9.30
N LEU A 10 -0.24 -2.05 -9.93
CA LEU A 10 -1.61 -1.81 -9.45
C LEU A 10 -2.46 -3.08 -9.56
N GLU A 11 -2.29 -3.85 -10.61
CA GLU A 11 -2.97 -5.14 -10.77
C GLU A 11 -2.52 -6.13 -9.68
N TRP A 12 -1.22 -6.19 -9.41
CA TRP A 12 -0.70 -7.03 -8.34
C TRP A 12 -1.29 -6.63 -6.98
N LEU A 13 -1.31 -5.32 -6.70
CA LEU A 13 -1.89 -4.81 -5.46
C LEU A 13 -3.37 -5.14 -5.36
N THR A 14 -4.10 -5.01 -6.47
CA THR A 14 -5.53 -5.35 -6.53
C THR A 14 -5.77 -6.77 -6.08
N GLU A 15 -4.93 -7.71 -6.50
CA GLU A 15 -5.05 -9.11 -6.07
C GLU A 15 -4.80 -9.26 -4.57
N LYS A 16 -3.85 -8.52 -4.03
CA LYS A 16 -3.47 -8.64 -2.62
C LYS A 16 -4.50 -8.04 -1.66
N ILE A 17 -5.29 -7.07 -2.12
CA ILE A 17 -6.30 -6.42 -1.27
C ILE A 17 -7.70 -7.03 -1.41
N LYS A 18 -7.81 -8.23 -1.98
CA LYS A 18 -9.10 -8.91 -2.14
C LYS A 18 -9.76 -9.31 -0.83
N VAL A 19 -9.02 -9.29 0.28
CA VAL A 19 -9.59 -9.52 1.60
C VAL A 19 -10.52 -8.40 2.05
N PHE A 20 -10.38 -7.21 1.45
CA PHE A 20 -11.24 -6.07 1.75
C PHE A 20 -12.55 -6.19 0.98
N THR A 21 -13.58 -5.47 1.45
CA THR A 21 -14.87 -5.45 0.74
C THR A 21 -14.71 -4.75 -0.62
N GLU A 22 -15.68 -4.95 -1.50
CA GLU A 22 -15.64 -4.29 -2.82
C GLU A 22 -15.56 -2.78 -2.69
N GLU A 23 -16.32 -2.20 -1.77
CA GLU A 23 -16.29 -0.75 -1.54
C GLU A 23 -14.94 -0.30 -1.03
N GLU A 24 -14.35 -1.06 -0.10
CA GLU A 24 -13.01 -0.76 0.42
C GLU A 24 -11.97 -0.89 -0.68
N GLN A 25 -12.07 -1.93 -1.51
CA GLN A 25 -11.14 -2.12 -2.63
C GLN A 25 -11.18 -0.94 -3.59
N LYS A 26 -12.37 -0.47 -3.93
CA LYS A 26 -12.52 0.69 -4.81
C LYS A 26 -11.91 1.94 -4.21
N ALA A 27 -12.14 2.16 -2.92
CA ALA A 27 -11.59 3.33 -2.22
C ALA A 27 -10.06 3.26 -2.17
N ILE A 28 -9.52 2.08 -1.85
CA ILE A 28 -8.06 1.87 -1.80
C ILE A 28 -7.43 2.11 -3.17
N LEU A 29 -8.04 1.55 -4.22
CA LEU A 29 -7.50 1.68 -5.58
C LEU A 29 -7.57 3.11 -6.09
N ALA A 30 -8.61 3.85 -5.75
CA ALA A 30 -8.69 5.26 -6.10
C ALA A 30 -7.52 6.04 -5.48
N CYS A 31 -7.22 5.77 -4.21
CA CYS A 31 -6.09 6.40 -3.53
C CYS A 31 -4.75 5.94 -4.11
N ALA A 32 -4.65 4.65 -4.44
CA ALA A 32 -3.43 4.08 -5.01
C ALA A 32 -3.14 4.67 -6.39
N CYS A 33 -4.16 4.82 -7.22
CA CYS A 33 -4.00 5.41 -8.55
C CYS A 33 -3.58 6.88 -8.47
N ALA A 34 -4.17 7.66 -7.55
CA ALA A 34 -3.81 9.05 -7.37
C ALA A 34 -2.33 9.18 -6.98
N PHE A 35 -1.87 8.33 -6.08
CA PHE A 35 -0.48 8.34 -5.66
C PHE A 35 0.44 7.85 -6.78
N ALA A 36 0.08 6.75 -7.44
CA ALA A 36 0.90 6.17 -8.50
C ALA A 36 1.10 7.11 -9.68
N GLU A 37 0.01 7.75 -10.13
CA GLU A 37 0.02 8.53 -11.36
C GLU A 37 0.34 10.01 -11.15
N HIS A 38 0.00 10.57 -10.00
CA HIS A 38 0.08 12.01 -9.75
C HIS A 38 0.84 12.39 -8.49
N ASP A 39 1.43 11.44 -7.79
CA ASP A 39 2.11 11.65 -6.51
C ASP A 39 1.22 12.35 -5.49
N LEU A 40 -0.08 12.09 -5.58
CA LEU A 40 -1.09 12.73 -4.75
C LEU A 40 -1.57 11.75 -3.68
N ILE A 41 -1.45 12.15 -2.42
CA ILE A 41 -1.87 11.32 -1.28
C ILE A 41 -3.19 11.86 -0.77
N ILE A 42 -4.26 11.07 -0.97
CA ILE A 42 -5.61 11.46 -0.60
C ILE A 42 -6.20 10.46 0.40
N ALA A 43 -7.19 10.89 1.16
CA ALA A 43 -7.90 10.00 2.06
C ALA A 43 -8.94 9.19 1.28
N PRO A 44 -9.22 7.94 1.70
CA PRO A 44 -10.27 7.17 1.05
C PRO A 44 -11.65 7.74 1.37
N SER A 45 -12.61 7.46 0.48
CA SER A 45 -13.99 7.96 0.66
C SER A 45 -14.72 7.27 1.81
N ILE A 46 -14.23 6.10 2.24
CA ILE A 46 -14.79 5.36 3.38
C ILE A 46 -13.66 4.91 4.28
N SER A 47 -13.96 4.56 5.53
CA SER A 47 -12.96 4.04 6.46
C SER A 47 -12.59 2.62 6.08
N ILE A 48 -11.29 2.34 6.01
CA ILE A 48 -10.80 1.01 5.69
C ILE A 48 -10.58 0.24 7.00
N GLN A 49 -11.35 -0.82 7.20
CA GLN A 49 -11.31 -1.59 8.44
C GLN A 49 -10.18 -2.60 8.43
N GLN A 50 -9.66 -2.90 9.61
CA GLN A 50 -8.62 -3.91 9.76
C GLN A 50 -9.22 -5.30 9.54
N LYS A 51 -8.50 -6.16 8.84
CA LYS A 51 -8.94 -7.53 8.54
C LYS A 51 -8.04 -8.54 9.25
N ASP A 52 -8.65 -9.59 9.80
CA ASP A 52 -7.90 -10.66 10.47
C ASP A 52 -6.97 -11.40 9.51
N THR A 53 -7.37 -11.50 8.24
CA THR A 53 -6.59 -12.21 7.23
C THR A 53 -5.52 -11.35 6.56
N CYS A 54 -5.43 -10.08 6.94
CA CYS A 54 -4.40 -9.18 6.43
C CYS A 54 -3.86 -8.39 7.62
N SER A 55 -2.72 -8.81 8.13
CA SER A 55 -2.09 -8.16 9.28
C SER A 55 -1.48 -6.82 8.89
N GLN A 56 -1.10 -6.04 9.90
CA GLN A 56 -0.37 -4.78 9.69
C GLN A 56 0.89 -5.02 8.85
N GLN A 57 1.62 -6.09 9.14
CA GLN A 57 2.84 -6.43 8.40
C GLN A 57 2.55 -6.83 6.96
N ASP A 58 1.49 -7.60 6.75
CA ASP A 58 1.06 -7.98 5.40
C ASP A 58 0.70 -6.76 4.58
N LEU A 59 -0.08 -5.86 5.17
CA LEU A 59 -0.50 -4.64 4.49
C LEU A 59 0.70 -3.78 4.11
N MET A 60 1.64 -3.60 5.05
CA MET A 60 2.86 -2.84 4.77
C MET A 60 3.65 -3.47 3.63
N TYR A 61 3.76 -4.80 3.63
CA TYR A 61 4.47 -5.50 2.56
C TYR A 61 3.80 -5.27 1.20
N PHE A 62 2.48 -5.43 1.13
CA PHE A 62 1.77 -5.28 -0.16
C PHE A 62 1.94 -3.86 -0.71
N VAL A 63 1.69 -2.87 0.12
CA VAL A 63 1.76 -1.47 -0.30
C VAL A 63 3.20 -1.05 -0.63
N CYS A 64 4.14 -1.40 0.24
CA CYS A 64 5.55 -1.07 0.01
C CYS A 64 6.09 -1.74 -1.25
N SER A 65 5.75 -3.01 -1.46
CA SER A 65 6.22 -3.75 -2.64
C SER A 65 5.76 -3.07 -3.92
N ALA A 66 4.47 -2.74 -4.01
CA ALA A 66 3.93 -2.10 -5.19
C ALA A 66 4.58 -0.73 -5.43
N PHE A 67 4.62 0.12 -4.40
CA PHE A 67 5.08 1.49 -4.58
C PHE A 67 6.60 1.63 -4.69
N PHE A 68 7.37 0.79 -4.01
CA PHE A 68 8.82 0.78 -4.24
C PHE A 68 9.14 0.41 -5.68
N ASN A 69 8.41 -0.58 -6.23
CA ASN A 69 8.60 -0.98 -7.63
C ASN A 69 8.20 0.13 -8.61
N MET A 70 7.31 1.00 -8.20
CA MET A 70 6.94 2.17 -9.01
C MET A 70 7.91 3.35 -8.85
N GLY A 71 8.92 3.20 -8.00
CA GLY A 71 9.91 4.25 -7.77
C GLY A 71 9.52 5.27 -6.72
N LYS A 72 8.49 4.98 -5.92
CA LYS A 72 8.08 5.90 -4.86
C LYS A 72 9.05 5.86 -3.69
N LYS A 73 9.20 6.99 -3.01
CA LYS A 73 10.11 7.13 -1.88
C LYS A 73 9.49 6.60 -0.59
N ARG A 74 10.34 6.11 0.30
CA ARG A 74 9.90 5.54 1.58
C ARG A 74 8.99 6.49 2.37
N ASN A 75 9.38 7.75 2.50
CA ASN A 75 8.59 8.72 3.28
C ASN A 75 7.21 8.94 2.69
N ASP A 76 7.11 8.93 1.37
CA ASP A 76 5.82 9.11 0.69
C ASP A 76 4.94 7.88 0.88
N ILE A 77 5.53 6.69 0.90
CA ILE A 77 4.78 5.45 1.15
C ILE A 77 4.26 5.42 2.59
N VAL A 78 5.07 5.88 3.54
CA VAL A 78 4.62 6.00 4.94
C VAL A 78 3.39 6.90 5.02
N SER A 79 3.45 8.07 4.38
CA SER A 79 2.34 9.01 4.36
C SER A 79 1.09 8.40 3.72
N PHE A 80 1.27 7.68 2.62
CA PHE A 80 0.18 6.98 1.95
C PHE A 80 -0.49 5.96 2.87
N LEU A 81 0.32 5.11 3.51
CA LEU A 81 -0.19 4.07 4.41
C LEU A 81 -1.01 4.68 5.55
N TYR A 82 -0.49 5.72 6.17
CA TYR A 82 -1.17 6.33 7.30
C TYR A 82 -2.45 7.06 6.86
N LYS A 83 -2.42 7.71 5.70
CA LYS A 83 -3.58 8.44 5.19
C LYS A 83 -4.72 7.52 4.78
N VAL A 84 -4.39 6.41 4.13
CA VAL A 84 -5.41 5.48 3.59
C VAL A 84 -5.86 4.47 4.63
N PHE A 85 -4.96 4.04 5.50
CA PHE A 85 -5.24 2.97 6.47
C PHE A 85 -4.99 3.40 7.93
N PRO A 86 -5.57 4.52 8.39
CA PRO A 86 -5.27 4.98 9.75
C PRO A 86 -5.70 3.98 10.83
N ILE A 87 -6.72 3.18 10.58
CA ILE A 87 -7.20 2.18 11.54
C ILE A 87 -6.15 1.09 11.78
N TYR A 88 -5.35 0.77 10.76
CA TYR A 88 -4.27 -0.20 10.88
C TYR A 88 -3.09 0.33 11.74
N PHE A 89 -2.97 1.64 11.90
CA PHE A 89 -1.80 2.26 12.53
C PHE A 89 -2.21 3.24 13.63
N PRO A 90 -2.91 2.74 14.67
CA PRO A 90 -3.41 3.62 15.75
C PRO A 90 -2.31 4.29 16.56
N ALA A 91 -1.08 3.73 16.52
CA ALA A 91 0.06 4.32 17.23
C ALA A 91 0.65 5.55 16.53
N GLY A 92 0.20 5.85 15.31
CA GLY A 92 0.58 7.05 14.58
C GLY A 92 1.63 6.85 13.50
N GLU A 93 1.82 7.89 12.73
CA GLU A 93 2.69 7.84 11.55
C GLU A 93 4.16 7.60 11.91
N SER A 94 4.65 8.17 12.99
CA SER A 94 6.06 8.01 13.37
C SER A 94 6.37 6.57 13.77
N VAL A 95 5.44 5.88 14.43
CA VAL A 95 5.61 4.47 14.79
C VAL A 95 5.56 3.61 13.52
N LEU A 96 4.64 3.92 12.61
CA LEU A 96 4.55 3.25 11.33
C LEU A 96 5.88 3.36 10.56
N ALA A 97 6.45 4.56 10.51
CA ALA A 97 7.71 4.79 9.82
C ALA A 97 8.84 3.92 10.36
N LYS A 98 8.87 3.69 11.67
CA LYS A 98 9.88 2.84 12.31
C LYS A 98 9.68 1.36 12.00
N LYS A 99 8.43 0.93 11.87
CA LYS A 99 8.08 -0.48 11.62
C LYS A 99 8.14 -0.87 10.15
N MET A 100 8.05 0.09 9.26
CA MET A 100 7.95 -0.19 7.82
C MET A 100 9.23 -0.85 7.31
N PRO A 101 9.11 -1.97 6.56
CA PRO A 101 10.28 -2.67 6.05
C PRO A 101 11.02 -1.83 5.01
N GLY A 102 12.31 -2.09 4.87
CA GLY A 102 13.12 -1.47 3.83
C GLY A 102 12.87 -2.10 2.48
N GLN A 103 13.33 -1.43 1.44
CA GLN A 103 13.10 -1.85 0.05
C GLN A 103 13.65 -3.25 -0.23
N GLU A 104 14.86 -3.54 0.23
CA GLU A 104 15.48 -4.85 0.00
C GLU A 104 14.71 -5.98 0.65
N ARG A 105 14.24 -5.76 1.86
CA ARG A 105 13.49 -6.77 2.61
C ARG A 105 12.17 -7.10 1.92
N VAL A 106 11.50 -6.07 1.43
CA VAL A 106 10.25 -6.23 0.67
C VAL A 106 10.50 -7.00 -0.63
N LYS A 107 11.57 -6.65 -1.32
CA LYS A 107 11.95 -7.30 -2.56
C LYS A 107 12.24 -8.79 -2.35
N GLU A 108 12.98 -9.13 -1.29
CA GLU A 108 13.27 -10.52 -0.95
C GLU A 108 12.00 -11.33 -0.70
N ARG A 109 11.08 -10.77 0.07
CA ARG A 109 9.82 -11.43 0.36
C ARG A 109 9.02 -11.67 -0.91
N ARG A 110 8.97 -10.69 -1.80
CA ARG A 110 8.23 -10.83 -3.05
C ARG A 110 8.82 -11.89 -3.97
N GLU A 111 10.13 -12.01 -3.99
CA GLU A 111 10.80 -13.05 -4.76
C GLU A 111 10.47 -14.45 -4.22
N LYS A 112 10.38 -14.59 -2.91
CA LYS A 112 10.01 -15.86 -2.29
C LYS A 112 8.54 -16.23 -2.53
N ASP A 113 7.69 -15.25 -2.69
CA ASP A 113 6.25 -15.46 -2.89
C ASP A 113 5.87 -15.85 -4.32
N LYS A 114 6.83 -15.87 -5.23
CA LYS A 114 6.56 -16.25 -6.63
C LYS A 114 6.29 -17.72 -6.80
#